data_3dccc1a9b0525fae7fce648acb4a0060
#
_entry.id   3dccc1a9b0525fae7fce648acb4a0060
#
_cell.length_a   1.000
_cell.length_b   1.000
_cell.length_c   1.000
_cell.angle_alpha   90.00
_cell.angle_beta   90.00
_cell.angle_gamma   90.00
#
_symmetry.space_group_name_H-M   'P 1'
#
loop_
_entity.id
_entity.type
_entity.pdbx_description
1 polymer ?
#
loop_
_entity_poly.entity_id
_entity_poly.type
_entity_poly.pdbx_seq_one_letter_code
_entity_poly.pdbx_strand_id
1 'polypeptide(L)'
;MKPHAFVLSALALLPLNASAEMQVRKLHYSVDATRVESVLVYDDAGAERPGLVMVPNWMGMNEAQIAKAKAIAGSEFVVLVADVYGVDTRPTNADEAGKAASAMYADRAALRARVNAALDQLASASDVPLDAAKLGAIGFCFGGATALELARSGADIAGVVSFHGNLGTDLPARSGEVKAKVLAINGGDDQYVPAEQINAFTREMAGAGVDWQFVNLGGAVHCFAEADAQSPPGCVYNERAAKRAFRMMRTFFAEAFAAQD
;
A
#
# COMPACT_ATOMS: atom_id res chain seq x y z
N MET A 1 -52.83 57.65 5.45
CA MET A 1 -52.00 56.55 6.07
C MET A 1 -51.51 55.68 4.95
N LYS A 2 -50.21 55.70 4.67
CA LYS A 2 -49.58 54.82 3.63
C LYS A 2 -48.92 53.65 4.36
N PRO A 3 -49.06 52.37 3.92
CA PRO A 3 -48.45 51.24 4.53
C PRO A 3 -46.99 51.19 4.06
N HIS A 4 -46.03 51.02 5.02
CA HIS A 4 -44.64 50.78 4.75
C HIS A 4 -44.44 49.25 4.56
N ALA A 5 -44.02 48.85 3.38
CA ALA A 5 -43.65 47.47 3.10
C ALA A 5 -42.25 47.23 3.62
N PHE A 6 -42.10 46.31 4.56
CA PHE A 6 -40.80 45.76 5.00
C PHE A 6 -40.34 44.70 3.99
N VAL A 7 -39.25 44.97 3.30
CA VAL A 7 -38.57 43.97 2.47
C VAL A 7 -37.60 43.19 3.37
N LEU A 8 -37.93 41.94 3.69
CA LEU A 8 -36.98 41.00 4.31
C LEU A 8 -36.01 40.51 3.22
N SER A 9 -34.75 40.96 3.26
CA SER A 9 -33.66 40.37 2.47
C SER A 9 -33.26 39.07 3.10
N ALA A 10 -33.60 37.95 2.46
CA ALA A 10 -33.06 36.64 2.81
C ALA A 10 -31.60 36.56 2.35
N LEU A 11 -30.68 36.55 3.31
CA LEU A 11 -29.25 36.29 3.05
C LEU A 11 -29.09 34.79 2.76
N ALA A 12 -28.92 34.43 1.50
CA ALA A 12 -28.60 33.06 1.10
C ALA A 12 -27.16 32.74 1.55
N LEU A 13 -26.99 31.92 2.58
CA LEU A 13 -25.74 31.31 2.95
C LEU A 13 -25.34 30.32 1.83
N LEU A 14 -24.41 30.73 0.97
CA LEU A 14 -23.79 29.83 0.04
C LEU A 14 -22.98 28.80 0.87
N PRO A 15 -23.10 27.49 0.59
CA PRO A 15 -22.25 26.51 1.25
C PRO A 15 -20.79 26.85 0.88
N LEU A 16 -19.94 27.07 1.87
CA LEU A 16 -18.50 27.04 1.68
C LEU A 16 -18.19 25.61 1.23
N ASN A 17 -17.89 25.43 -0.05
CA ASN A 17 -17.24 24.21 -0.50
C ASN A 17 -15.87 24.18 0.19
N ALA A 18 -15.73 23.38 1.25
CA ALA A 18 -14.43 23.04 1.79
C ALA A 18 -13.64 22.43 0.64
N SER A 19 -12.57 23.11 0.24
CA SER A 19 -11.62 22.56 -0.74
C SER A 19 -10.99 21.36 -0.07
N ALA A 20 -11.10 20.20 -0.69
CA ALA A 20 -10.41 18.98 -0.25
C ALA A 20 -8.91 19.26 -0.11
N GLU A 21 -8.34 19.03 1.06
CA GLU A 21 -6.93 19.19 1.33
C GLU A 21 -6.31 17.85 1.70
N MET A 22 -5.19 17.53 1.04
CA MET A 22 -4.44 16.30 1.30
C MET A 22 -3.69 16.42 2.62
N GLN A 23 -4.16 15.72 3.64
CA GLN A 23 -3.55 15.66 4.97
C GLN A 23 -2.39 14.66 5.00
N VAL A 24 -1.37 14.98 5.77
CA VAL A 24 -0.20 14.13 6.04
C VAL A 24 0.08 14.14 7.52
N ARG A 25 -0.11 13.01 8.20
CA ARG A 25 0.01 12.90 9.64
C ARG A 25 0.95 11.79 10.05
N LYS A 26 1.93 12.09 10.90
CA LYS A 26 2.84 11.10 11.47
C LYS A 26 2.16 10.34 12.61
N LEU A 27 2.36 9.03 12.62
CA LEU A 27 1.95 8.13 13.69
C LEU A 27 3.18 7.50 14.32
N HIS A 28 3.32 7.66 15.63
CA HIS A 28 4.43 7.10 16.40
C HIS A 28 3.92 5.95 17.26
N TYR A 29 4.54 4.79 17.13
CA TYR A 29 4.24 3.62 17.93
C TYR A 29 5.51 2.76 18.09
N SER A 30 5.39 1.65 18.82
CA SER A 30 6.49 0.70 18.98
C SER A 30 6.04 -0.70 18.63
N VAL A 31 6.93 -1.47 18.03
CA VAL A 31 6.78 -2.91 17.83
C VAL A 31 7.96 -3.56 18.54
N ASP A 32 7.69 -4.28 19.59
CA ASP A 32 8.70 -4.73 20.56
C ASP A 32 9.59 -3.55 21.02
N ALA A 33 10.91 -3.65 20.88
CA ALA A 33 11.85 -2.58 21.21
C ALA A 33 12.06 -1.54 20.09
N THR A 34 11.42 -1.73 18.92
CA THR A 34 11.62 -0.85 17.75
C THR A 34 10.62 0.31 17.76
N ARG A 35 11.13 1.53 17.81
CA ARG A 35 10.32 2.73 17.59
C ARG A 35 10.02 2.91 16.11
N VAL A 36 8.77 3.18 15.77
CA VAL A 36 8.27 3.25 14.40
C VAL A 36 7.58 4.60 14.17
N GLU A 37 7.81 5.20 13.01
CA GLU A 37 7.10 6.38 12.54
C GLU A 37 6.49 6.09 11.17
N SER A 38 5.21 5.77 11.12
CA SER A 38 4.42 5.66 9.89
C SER A 38 3.74 6.97 9.54
N VAL A 39 3.29 7.12 8.30
CA VAL A 39 2.65 8.36 7.84
C VAL A 39 1.28 8.06 7.25
N LEU A 40 0.25 8.68 7.81
CA LEU A 40 -1.11 8.62 7.31
C LEU A 40 -1.36 9.75 6.31
N VAL A 41 -1.90 9.40 5.14
CA VAL A 41 -2.17 10.31 4.02
C VAL A 41 -3.62 10.14 3.58
N TYR A 42 -4.39 11.21 3.58
CA TYR A 42 -5.80 11.18 3.21
C TYR A 42 -6.29 12.57 2.78
N ASP A 43 -7.34 12.61 2.00
CA ASP A 43 -8.14 13.80 1.72
C ASP A 43 -9.15 13.97 2.87
N ASP A 44 -9.21 15.16 3.50
CA ASP A 44 -10.08 15.44 4.65
C ASP A 44 -11.55 15.71 4.29
N ALA A 45 -11.86 15.82 3.00
CA ALA A 45 -13.22 16.06 2.55
C ALA A 45 -13.98 14.77 2.22
N GLY A 46 -15.25 14.73 2.55
CA GLY A 46 -16.19 13.74 2.05
C GLY A 46 -16.46 12.55 2.97
N ALA A 47 -17.01 11.49 2.36
CA ALA A 47 -17.42 10.27 3.05
C ALA A 47 -16.22 9.38 3.44
N GLU A 48 -16.47 8.43 4.33
CA GLU A 48 -15.54 7.35 4.65
C GLU A 48 -15.15 6.58 3.39
N ARG A 49 -13.91 6.12 3.35
CA ARG A 49 -13.31 5.42 2.22
C ARG A 49 -12.38 4.29 2.68
N PRO A 50 -12.13 3.29 1.83
CA PRO A 50 -11.26 2.18 2.17
C PRO A 50 -9.86 2.62 2.58
N GLY A 51 -9.23 1.83 3.46
CA GLY A 51 -7.86 2.02 3.93
C GLY A 51 -6.87 1.11 3.25
N LEU A 52 -5.69 1.65 2.91
CA LEU A 52 -4.58 0.87 2.37
C LEU A 52 -3.31 1.06 3.22
N VAL A 53 -2.74 -0.04 3.69
CA VAL A 53 -1.34 -0.04 4.14
C VAL A 53 -0.44 -0.05 2.90
N MET A 54 0.37 0.98 2.71
CA MET A 54 1.37 1.04 1.65
C MET A 54 2.77 0.79 2.23
N VAL A 55 3.41 -0.29 1.82
CA VAL A 55 4.79 -0.54 2.21
C VAL A 55 5.75 0.00 1.15
N PRO A 56 6.66 0.92 1.54
CA PRO A 56 7.67 1.49 0.65
C PRO A 56 8.60 0.47 0.02
N ASN A 57 9.33 0.89 -1.02
CA ASN A 57 10.45 0.12 -1.53
C ASN A 57 11.61 0.05 -0.49
N TRP A 58 12.71 -0.61 -0.85
CA TRP A 58 13.86 -0.87 0.04
C TRP A 58 14.53 0.38 0.64
N MET A 59 14.30 1.58 0.07
CA MET A 59 14.75 2.84 0.65
C MET A 59 13.92 3.26 1.89
N GLY A 60 12.81 2.57 2.18
CA GLY A 60 11.95 2.87 3.33
C GLY A 60 11.24 4.22 3.24
N MET A 61 10.97 4.80 4.41
CA MET A 61 10.24 6.06 4.52
C MET A 61 11.07 7.25 4.01
N ASN A 62 10.55 7.95 2.99
CA ASN A 62 11.10 9.18 2.46
C ASN A 62 10.02 10.02 1.76
N GLU A 63 10.36 11.25 1.35
CA GLU A 63 9.41 12.17 0.72
C GLU A 63 8.83 11.63 -0.60
N ALA A 64 9.61 10.88 -1.39
CA ALA A 64 9.12 10.29 -2.64
C ALA A 64 8.02 9.26 -2.37
N GLN A 65 8.12 8.47 -1.30
CA GLN A 65 7.10 7.51 -0.91
C GLN A 65 5.85 8.20 -0.36
N ILE A 66 5.99 9.31 0.37
CA ILE A 66 4.86 10.14 0.81
C ILE A 66 4.15 10.76 -0.41
N ALA A 67 4.90 11.28 -1.38
CA ALA A 67 4.32 11.82 -2.62
C ALA A 67 3.57 10.74 -3.42
N LYS A 68 4.09 9.52 -3.50
CA LYS A 68 3.42 8.36 -4.10
C LYS A 68 2.12 8.02 -3.35
N ALA A 69 2.17 8.00 -2.02
CA ALA A 69 0.98 7.76 -1.20
C ALA A 69 -0.12 8.81 -1.44
N LYS A 70 0.24 10.10 -1.58
CA LYS A 70 -0.70 11.16 -1.94
C LYS A 70 -1.37 10.92 -3.30
N ALA A 71 -0.58 10.48 -4.30
CA ALA A 71 -1.10 10.18 -5.64
C ALA A 71 -2.01 8.93 -5.65
N ILE A 72 -1.76 7.96 -4.78
CA ILE A 72 -2.60 6.76 -4.62
C ILE A 72 -3.86 7.09 -3.83
N ALA A 73 -3.74 7.81 -2.72
CA ALA A 73 -4.86 8.20 -1.88
C ALA A 73 -5.91 8.96 -2.70
N GLY A 74 -5.51 10.07 -3.34
CA GLY A 74 -6.46 10.92 -4.05
C GLY A 74 -7.71 11.14 -3.21
N SER A 75 -8.88 10.97 -3.82
CA SER A 75 -10.18 10.93 -3.14
C SER A 75 -10.70 9.50 -2.90
N GLU A 76 -9.89 8.48 -3.15
CA GLU A 76 -10.35 7.08 -3.18
C GLU A 76 -9.98 6.31 -1.91
N PHE A 77 -8.85 6.64 -1.26
CA PHE A 77 -8.32 5.85 -0.15
C PHE A 77 -7.79 6.71 1.00
N VAL A 78 -7.79 6.14 2.21
CA VAL A 78 -6.91 6.53 3.30
C VAL A 78 -5.67 5.65 3.22
N VAL A 79 -4.47 6.22 3.09
CA VAL A 79 -3.22 5.46 2.91
C VAL A 79 -2.31 5.64 4.11
N LEU A 80 -1.93 4.54 4.74
CA LEU A 80 -0.88 4.53 5.75
C LEU A 80 0.43 4.02 5.13
N VAL A 81 1.42 4.89 5.00
CA VAL A 81 2.78 4.53 4.59
C VAL A 81 3.47 3.87 5.78
N ALA A 82 3.73 2.58 5.69
CA ALA A 82 4.26 1.79 6.79
C ALA A 82 5.78 1.92 6.91
N ASP A 83 6.26 2.29 8.09
CA ASP A 83 7.66 2.14 8.44
C ASP A 83 7.91 0.75 9.02
N VAL A 84 8.55 -0.12 8.28
CA VAL A 84 8.89 -1.47 8.75
C VAL A 84 10.35 -1.60 9.20
N TYR A 85 11.16 -0.55 9.03
CA TYR A 85 12.53 -0.53 9.51
C TYR A 85 12.67 0.05 10.92
N GLY A 86 11.86 1.06 11.25
CA GLY A 86 11.93 1.84 12.48
C GLY A 86 12.72 3.15 12.31
N VAL A 87 12.49 4.08 13.24
CA VAL A 87 13.04 5.45 13.16
C VAL A 87 14.57 5.50 13.21
N ASP A 88 15.19 4.50 13.79
CA ASP A 88 16.65 4.42 13.92
C ASP A 88 17.32 3.81 12.65
N THR A 89 16.51 3.34 11.69
CA THR A 89 16.96 2.77 10.42
C THR A 89 16.32 3.52 9.26
N ARG A 90 16.99 4.56 8.81
CA ARG A 90 16.55 5.41 7.67
C ARG A 90 17.63 5.37 6.59
N PRO A 91 17.58 4.43 5.65
CA PRO A 91 18.58 4.34 4.60
C PRO A 91 18.66 5.63 3.79
N THR A 92 19.89 6.09 3.55
CA THR A 92 20.18 7.28 2.75
C THR A 92 20.87 6.93 1.43
N ASN A 93 21.29 5.68 1.28
CA ASN A 93 21.97 5.17 0.10
C ASN A 93 21.64 3.68 -0.10
N ALA A 94 22.06 3.14 -1.26
CA ALA A 94 21.77 1.77 -1.66
C ALA A 94 22.38 0.71 -0.72
N ASP A 95 23.57 0.95 -0.17
CA ASP A 95 24.23 0.00 0.72
C ASP A 95 23.47 -0.14 2.05
N GLU A 96 23.04 0.98 2.62
CA GLU A 96 22.22 0.99 3.83
C GLU A 96 20.86 0.35 3.59
N ALA A 97 20.21 0.67 2.45
CA ALA A 97 18.94 0.08 2.06
C ALA A 97 19.05 -1.44 1.86
N GLY A 98 20.11 -1.91 1.21
CA GLY A 98 20.38 -3.33 1.04
C GLY A 98 20.55 -4.07 2.35
N LYS A 99 21.27 -3.48 3.31
CA LYS A 99 21.44 -4.04 4.66
C LYS A 99 20.13 -4.10 5.43
N ALA A 100 19.34 -3.02 5.40
CA ALA A 100 18.05 -2.95 6.08
C ALA A 100 17.06 -3.98 5.51
N ALA A 101 16.92 -4.06 4.19
CA ALA A 101 16.05 -5.03 3.53
C ALA A 101 16.50 -6.48 3.81
N SER A 102 17.80 -6.75 3.75
CA SER A 102 18.35 -8.08 4.03
C SER A 102 18.10 -8.51 5.47
N ALA A 103 18.21 -7.60 6.44
CA ALA A 103 17.89 -7.88 7.84
C ALA A 103 16.42 -8.27 8.01
N MET A 104 15.50 -7.59 7.34
CA MET A 104 14.07 -7.92 7.37
C MET A 104 13.75 -9.23 6.64
N TYR A 105 14.44 -9.54 5.56
CA TYR A 105 14.28 -10.84 4.90
C TYR A 105 14.83 -12.00 5.72
N ALA A 106 15.86 -11.76 6.54
CA ALA A 106 16.41 -12.76 7.44
C ALA A 106 15.54 -12.99 8.70
N ASP A 107 14.66 -12.04 9.05
CA ASP A 107 13.73 -12.15 10.16
C ASP A 107 12.30 -11.80 9.69
N ARG A 108 11.69 -12.73 8.97
CA ARG A 108 10.33 -12.56 8.46
C ARG A 108 9.28 -12.51 9.56
N ALA A 109 9.54 -13.09 10.70
CA ALA A 109 8.63 -12.99 11.85
C ALA A 109 8.55 -11.54 12.35
N ALA A 110 9.69 -10.87 12.51
CA ALA A 110 9.73 -9.44 12.84
C ALA A 110 9.12 -8.58 11.72
N LEU A 111 9.38 -8.90 10.45
CA LEU A 111 8.78 -8.19 9.31
C LEU A 111 7.25 -8.29 9.34
N ARG A 112 6.69 -9.49 9.55
CA ARG A 112 5.24 -9.72 9.71
C ARG A 112 4.68 -8.95 10.90
N ALA A 113 5.36 -8.99 12.05
CA ALA A 113 4.93 -8.25 13.24
C ALA A 113 4.83 -6.74 12.96
N ARG A 114 5.82 -6.17 12.27
CA ARG A 114 5.84 -4.73 11.97
C ARG A 114 4.79 -4.30 10.96
N VAL A 115 4.56 -5.07 9.91
CA VAL A 115 3.52 -4.73 8.93
C VAL A 115 2.11 -4.96 9.47
N ASN A 116 1.89 -5.97 10.33
CA ASN A 116 0.62 -6.15 11.04
C ASN A 116 0.37 -4.99 12.02
N ALA A 117 1.38 -4.54 12.76
CA ALA A 117 1.24 -3.37 13.63
C ALA A 117 0.88 -2.09 12.84
N ALA A 118 1.41 -1.92 11.61
CA ALA A 118 0.99 -0.83 10.75
C ALA A 118 -0.49 -0.97 10.31
N LEU A 119 -0.95 -2.17 10.04
CA LEU A 119 -2.36 -2.44 9.76
C LEU A 119 -3.25 -2.10 10.97
N ASP A 120 -2.84 -2.49 12.18
CA ASP A 120 -3.57 -2.17 13.41
C ASP A 120 -3.65 -0.65 13.65
N GLN A 121 -2.58 0.10 13.34
CA GLN A 121 -2.59 1.57 13.41
C GLN A 121 -3.57 2.18 12.40
N LEU A 122 -3.65 1.65 11.19
CA LEU A 122 -4.62 2.11 10.20
C LEU A 122 -6.05 1.78 10.67
N ALA A 123 -6.31 0.54 11.07
CA ALA A 123 -7.64 0.09 11.51
C ALA A 123 -8.18 0.87 12.71
N SER A 124 -7.31 1.36 13.59
CA SER A 124 -7.67 2.14 14.78
C SER A 124 -7.75 3.66 14.54
N ALA A 125 -7.53 4.14 13.33
CA ALA A 125 -7.55 5.56 13.00
C ALA A 125 -8.99 6.11 12.90
N SER A 126 -9.61 6.41 14.05
CA SER A 126 -11.02 6.82 14.15
C SER A 126 -11.31 8.29 13.85
N ASP A 127 -10.26 9.11 13.70
CA ASP A 127 -10.36 10.57 13.50
C ASP A 127 -10.06 11.00 12.05
N VAL A 128 -10.17 10.05 11.13
CA VAL A 128 -10.01 10.23 9.68
C VAL A 128 -11.17 9.59 8.93
N PRO A 129 -11.44 9.96 7.68
CA PRO A 129 -12.57 9.42 6.90
C PRO A 129 -12.28 8.00 6.40
N LEU A 130 -12.09 7.05 7.32
CA LEU A 130 -11.74 5.66 7.06
C LEU A 130 -12.96 4.75 7.26
N ASP A 131 -13.28 3.97 6.24
CA ASP A 131 -14.12 2.77 6.37
C ASP A 131 -13.23 1.60 6.85
N ALA A 132 -13.17 1.41 8.17
CA ALA A 132 -12.32 0.37 8.77
C ALA A 132 -12.77 -1.07 8.46
N ALA A 133 -13.95 -1.27 7.86
CA ALA A 133 -14.38 -2.57 7.36
C ALA A 133 -13.72 -2.91 6.00
N LYS A 134 -13.17 -1.91 5.29
CA LYS A 134 -12.60 -2.06 3.94
C LYS A 134 -11.10 -1.76 3.95
N LEU A 135 -10.32 -2.70 4.43
CA LEU A 135 -8.86 -2.59 4.52
C LEU A 135 -8.16 -3.46 3.49
N GLY A 136 -7.04 -2.95 2.97
CA GLY A 136 -6.15 -3.67 2.07
C GLY A 136 -4.69 -3.26 2.25
N ALA A 137 -3.80 -3.89 1.49
CA ALA A 137 -2.39 -3.52 1.50
C ALA A 137 -1.79 -3.51 0.10
N ILE A 138 -0.84 -2.62 -0.10
CA ILE A 138 -0.04 -2.53 -1.32
C ILE A 138 1.43 -2.38 -0.97
N GLY A 139 2.31 -2.76 -1.89
CA GLY A 139 3.74 -2.51 -1.68
C GLY A 139 4.53 -2.57 -2.98
N PHE A 140 5.72 -1.98 -2.94
CA PHE A 140 6.60 -1.79 -4.10
C PHE A 140 7.97 -2.42 -3.83
N CYS A 141 8.49 -3.25 -4.73
CA CYS A 141 9.79 -3.91 -4.57
C CYS A 141 9.85 -4.70 -3.24
N PHE A 142 10.73 -4.35 -2.31
CA PHE A 142 10.77 -4.87 -0.94
C PHE A 142 9.39 -4.78 -0.25
N GLY A 143 8.70 -3.65 -0.41
CA GLY A 143 7.35 -3.48 0.13
C GLY A 143 6.31 -4.40 -0.51
N GLY A 144 6.46 -4.74 -1.78
CA GLY A 144 5.61 -5.73 -2.45
C GLY A 144 5.76 -7.12 -1.84
N ALA A 145 7.00 -7.54 -1.54
CA ALA A 145 7.26 -8.75 -0.78
C ALA A 145 6.68 -8.69 0.64
N THR A 146 6.81 -7.54 1.31
CA THR A 146 6.26 -7.34 2.66
C THR A 146 4.73 -7.40 2.68
N ALA A 147 4.06 -6.84 1.68
CA ALA A 147 2.60 -6.95 1.53
C ALA A 147 2.16 -8.42 1.34
N LEU A 148 2.92 -9.22 0.59
CA LEU A 148 2.68 -10.65 0.49
C LEU A 148 2.90 -11.37 1.82
N GLU A 149 3.90 -10.97 2.62
CA GLU A 149 4.10 -11.52 3.97
C GLU A 149 2.95 -11.16 4.92
N LEU A 150 2.33 -9.98 4.77
CA LEU A 150 1.11 -9.63 5.51
C LEU A 150 -0.04 -10.56 5.14
N ALA A 151 -0.27 -10.85 3.85
CA ALA A 151 -1.28 -11.82 3.43
C ALA A 151 -0.99 -13.22 4.02
N ARG A 152 0.27 -13.70 3.90
CA ARG A 152 0.72 -14.99 4.42
C ARG A 152 0.58 -15.12 5.95
N SER A 153 0.63 -14.00 6.68
CA SER A 153 0.40 -14.00 8.13
C SER A 153 -1.06 -14.18 8.54
N GLY A 154 -1.98 -14.24 7.59
CA GLY A 154 -3.41 -14.42 7.84
C GLY A 154 -4.13 -13.12 8.21
N ALA A 155 -3.56 -11.95 7.85
CA ALA A 155 -4.21 -10.66 8.08
C ALA A 155 -5.63 -10.63 7.53
N ASP A 156 -6.57 -10.13 8.32
CA ASP A 156 -7.99 -10.05 7.98
C ASP A 156 -8.28 -8.77 7.20
N ILE A 157 -7.93 -8.79 5.91
CA ILE A 157 -8.07 -7.69 4.98
C ILE A 157 -8.62 -8.19 3.64
N ALA A 158 -9.27 -7.31 2.89
CA ALA A 158 -9.92 -7.65 1.62
C ALA A 158 -8.94 -8.14 0.56
N GLY A 159 -7.76 -7.52 0.48
CA GLY A 159 -6.80 -7.90 -0.53
C GLY A 159 -5.43 -7.26 -0.38
N VAL A 160 -4.48 -7.83 -1.13
CA VAL A 160 -3.08 -7.39 -1.20
C VAL A 160 -2.66 -7.22 -2.65
N VAL A 161 -1.97 -6.12 -2.97
CA VAL A 161 -1.35 -5.90 -4.28
C VAL A 161 0.16 -5.72 -4.14
N SER A 162 0.93 -6.60 -4.77
CA SER A 162 2.39 -6.54 -4.86
C SER A 162 2.81 -5.99 -6.22
N PHE A 163 3.52 -4.86 -6.24
CA PHE A 163 4.15 -4.31 -7.43
C PHE A 163 5.62 -4.71 -7.46
N HIS A 164 6.04 -5.46 -8.47
CA HIS A 164 7.42 -5.93 -8.67
C HIS A 164 8.12 -6.40 -7.38
N GLY A 165 7.36 -7.05 -6.48
CA GLY A 165 7.89 -7.59 -5.25
C GLY A 165 8.57 -8.94 -5.44
N ASN A 166 9.56 -9.23 -4.60
CA ASN A 166 10.09 -10.58 -4.48
C ASN A 166 8.98 -11.52 -3.99
N LEU A 167 8.78 -12.65 -4.67
CA LEU A 167 7.69 -13.58 -4.41
C LEU A 167 8.07 -14.68 -3.40
N GLY A 168 9.38 -14.85 -3.16
CA GLY A 168 9.90 -15.92 -2.31
C GLY A 168 9.71 -15.67 -0.82
N THR A 169 9.55 -16.75 -0.07
CA THR A 169 9.47 -16.77 1.38
C THR A 169 10.05 -18.06 1.94
N ASP A 170 10.55 -18.02 3.16
CA ASP A 170 10.88 -19.19 4.00
C ASP A 170 9.75 -19.56 4.97
N LEU A 171 8.67 -18.75 5.01
CA LEU A 171 7.46 -18.99 5.78
C LEU A 171 6.23 -19.06 4.86
N PRO A 172 6.11 -20.10 4.01
CA PRO A 172 5.01 -20.20 3.04
C PRO A 172 3.64 -20.30 3.73
N ALA A 173 2.63 -19.82 3.04
CA ALA A 173 1.24 -19.93 3.49
C ALA A 173 0.80 -21.40 3.63
N ARG A 174 0.04 -21.70 4.67
CA ARG A 174 -0.65 -22.97 4.83
C ARG A 174 -2.08 -22.88 4.31
N SER A 175 -2.66 -24.03 4.04
CA SER A 175 -4.04 -24.08 3.57
C SER A 175 -5.00 -23.37 4.53
N GLY A 176 -5.78 -22.41 4.00
CA GLY A 176 -6.77 -21.63 4.74
C GLY A 176 -6.22 -20.53 5.65
N GLU A 177 -4.89 -20.29 5.67
CA GLU A 177 -4.30 -19.19 6.47
C GLU A 177 -4.49 -17.83 5.81
N VAL A 178 -4.32 -17.74 4.49
CA VAL A 178 -4.45 -16.47 3.75
C VAL A 178 -5.94 -16.16 3.55
N LYS A 179 -6.39 -15.07 4.14
CA LYS A 179 -7.77 -14.58 4.02
C LYS A 179 -7.92 -13.58 2.87
N ALA A 180 -6.87 -12.78 2.66
CA ALA A 180 -6.85 -11.75 1.64
C ALA A 180 -6.83 -12.33 0.23
N LYS A 181 -7.54 -11.70 -0.71
CA LYS A 181 -7.27 -11.88 -2.15
C LYS A 181 -5.88 -11.35 -2.48
N VAL A 182 -5.20 -11.93 -3.47
CA VAL A 182 -3.82 -11.55 -3.81
C VAL A 182 -3.67 -11.19 -5.29
N LEU A 183 -3.15 -10.01 -5.58
CA LEU A 183 -2.72 -9.60 -6.92
C LEU A 183 -1.21 -9.33 -6.93
N ALA A 184 -0.44 -10.15 -7.62
CA ALA A 184 0.99 -9.91 -7.84
C ALA A 184 1.22 -9.43 -9.27
N ILE A 185 1.81 -8.23 -9.43
CA ILE A 185 2.09 -7.61 -10.73
C ILE A 185 3.59 -7.51 -10.91
N ASN A 186 4.12 -8.22 -11.87
CA ASN A 186 5.55 -8.35 -12.16
C ASN A 186 5.92 -7.71 -13.50
N GLY A 187 7.16 -7.26 -13.63
CA GLY A 187 7.76 -6.94 -14.92
C GLY A 187 8.13 -8.22 -15.66
N GLY A 188 7.68 -8.37 -16.92
CA GLY A 188 7.95 -9.59 -17.70
C GLY A 188 9.44 -9.84 -17.97
N ASP A 189 10.26 -8.78 -17.91
CA ASP A 189 11.70 -8.81 -18.13
C ASP A 189 12.49 -8.57 -16.82
N ASP A 190 11.82 -8.75 -15.66
CA ASP A 190 12.41 -8.56 -14.33
C ASP A 190 13.36 -9.71 -13.99
N GLN A 191 14.66 -9.41 -13.91
CA GLN A 191 15.71 -10.38 -13.61
C GLN A 191 15.80 -10.73 -12.10
N TYR A 192 15.17 -9.95 -11.22
CA TYR A 192 15.15 -10.20 -9.78
C TYR A 192 14.04 -11.17 -9.36
N VAL A 193 13.09 -11.48 -10.27
CA VAL A 193 12.02 -12.44 -10.05
C VAL A 193 12.10 -13.56 -11.10
N PRO A 194 12.94 -14.56 -10.89
CA PRO A 194 13.15 -15.64 -11.85
C PRO A 194 11.93 -16.57 -11.94
N ALA A 195 11.85 -17.31 -13.04
CA ALA A 195 10.73 -18.20 -13.34
C ALA A 195 10.48 -19.25 -12.23
N GLU A 196 11.53 -19.74 -11.59
CA GLU A 196 11.45 -20.70 -10.48
C GLU A 196 10.69 -20.09 -9.29
N GLN A 197 10.92 -18.81 -9.01
CA GLN A 197 10.24 -18.10 -7.93
C GLN A 197 8.77 -17.86 -8.26
N ILE A 198 8.45 -17.50 -9.52
CA ILE A 198 7.07 -17.38 -10.00
C ILE A 198 6.34 -18.72 -9.87
N ASN A 199 6.98 -19.82 -10.32
CA ASN A 199 6.41 -21.15 -10.23
C ASN A 199 6.22 -21.62 -8.77
N ALA A 200 7.12 -21.26 -7.86
CA ALA A 200 6.98 -21.56 -6.44
C ALA A 200 5.81 -20.80 -5.83
N PHE A 201 5.70 -19.51 -6.09
CA PHE A 201 4.59 -18.65 -5.63
C PHE A 201 3.23 -19.15 -6.13
N THR A 202 3.10 -19.47 -7.42
CA THR A 202 1.83 -19.93 -7.98
C THR A 202 1.40 -21.26 -7.38
N ARG A 203 2.35 -22.19 -7.13
CA ARG A 203 2.06 -23.46 -6.43
C ARG A 203 1.66 -23.22 -4.96
N GLU A 204 2.31 -22.29 -4.28
CA GLU A 204 2.01 -21.91 -2.90
C GLU A 204 0.57 -21.38 -2.80
N MET A 205 0.23 -20.36 -3.60
CA MET A 205 -1.09 -19.74 -3.56
C MET A 205 -2.21 -20.73 -3.92
N ALA A 206 -2.01 -21.53 -4.95
CA ALA A 206 -2.96 -22.57 -5.34
C ALA A 206 -3.12 -23.65 -4.25
N GLY A 207 -2.01 -24.12 -3.67
CA GLY A 207 -2.01 -25.13 -2.60
C GLY A 207 -2.62 -24.64 -1.29
N ALA A 208 -2.51 -23.32 -1.02
CA ALA A 208 -3.13 -22.69 0.14
C ALA A 208 -4.62 -22.35 -0.07
N GLY A 209 -5.17 -22.51 -1.28
CA GLY A 209 -6.57 -22.20 -1.60
C GLY A 209 -6.86 -20.69 -1.67
N VAL A 210 -5.87 -19.88 -1.97
CA VAL A 210 -6.00 -18.41 -2.05
C VAL A 210 -6.73 -18.01 -3.34
N ASP A 211 -7.54 -16.96 -3.30
CA ASP A 211 -7.99 -16.24 -4.50
C ASP A 211 -6.85 -15.32 -4.95
N TRP A 212 -6.18 -15.67 -6.03
CA TRP A 212 -4.97 -14.98 -6.47
C TRP A 212 -4.89 -14.73 -7.98
N GLN A 213 -4.18 -13.68 -8.33
CA GLN A 213 -3.84 -13.34 -9.71
C GLN A 213 -2.35 -13.02 -9.80
N PHE A 214 -1.70 -13.49 -10.87
CA PHE A 214 -0.34 -13.12 -11.21
C PHE A 214 -0.29 -12.55 -12.62
N VAL A 215 0.30 -11.36 -12.77
CA VAL A 215 0.37 -10.64 -14.03
C VAL A 215 1.81 -10.30 -14.38
N ASN A 216 2.28 -10.75 -15.55
CA ASN A 216 3.54 -10.30 -16.14
C ASN A 216 3.30 -9.20 -17.18
N LEU A 217 3.93 -8.05 -17.00
CA LEU A 217 3.86 -6.92 -17.93
C LEU A 217 5.08 -6.95 -18.87
N GLY A 218 4.91 -7.49 -20.08
CA GLY A 218 6.01 -7.62 -21.06
C GLY A 218 6.66 -6.29 -21.42
N GLY A 219 8.00 -6.29 -21.51
CA GLY A 219 8.83 -5.12 -21.76
C GLY A 219 9.00 -4.20 -20.54
N ALA A 220 8.62 -4.65 -19.35
CA ALA A 220 8.88 -3.97 -18.08
C ALA A 220 9.91 -4.77 -17.28
N VAL A 221 10.89 -4.08 -16.70
CA VAL A 221 11.87 -4.62 -15.74
C VAL A 221 11.44 -4.31 -14.32
N HIS A 222 12.28 -4.61 -13.33
CA HIS A 222 12.06 -4.20 -11.94
C HIS A 222 11.84 -2.68 -11.82
N CYS A 223 11.21 -2.24 -10.74
CA CYS A 223 10.88 -0.83 -10.48
C CYS A 223 9.97 -0.15 -11.53
N PHE A 224 9.28 -0.89 -12.38
CA PHE A 224 8.47 -0.29 -13.45
C PHE A 224 7.40 0.70 -12.93
N ALA A 225 6.99 0.58 -11.68
CA ALA A 225 5.99 1.46 -11.02
C ALA A 225 6.61 2.58 -10.16
N GLU A 226 7.95 2.71 -10.15
CA GLU A 226 8.68 3.75 -9.42
C GLU A 226 9.04 4.89 -10.39
N ALA A 227 8.34 6.03 -10.29
CA ALA A 227 8.47 7.13 -11.25
C ALA A 227 9.88 7.74 -11.34
N ASP A 228 10.68 7.60 -10.29
CA ASP A 228 12.06 8.07 -10.15
C ASP A 228 13.11 7.00 -10.49
N ALA A 229 12.70 5.77 -10.85
CA ALA A 229 13.62 4.69 -11.15
C ALA A 229 14.33 4.88 -12.49
N GLN A 230 15.66 5.05 -12.44
CA GLN A 230 16.51 5.24 -13.62
C GLN A 230 17.85 4.51 -13.48
N SER A 231 17.83 3.23 -13.16
CA SER A 231 19.02 2.39 -13.01
C SER A 231 18.99 1.22 -14.01
N PRO A 232 19.25 1.50 -15.32
CA PRO A 232 19.26 0.47 -16.33
C PRO A 232 20.44 -0.50 -16.13
N PRO A 233 20.31 -1.77 -16.59
CA PRO A 233 19.14 -2.31 -17.30
C PRO A 233 18.04 -2.83 -16.36
N GLY A 234 18.27 -2.97 -15.06
CA GLY A 234 17.47 -3.80 -14.17
C GLY A 234 16.33 -3.09 -13.43
N CYS A 235 16.43 -1.77 -13.17
CA CYS A 235 15.44 -1.03 -12.39
C CYS A 235 15.11 0.29 -13.10
N VAL A 236 14.04 0.29 -13.91
CA VAL A 236 13.66 1.42 -14.76
C VAL A 236 12.15 1.62 -14.77
N TYR A 237 11.72 2.86 -14.61
CA TYR A 237 10.31 3.24 -14.77
C TYR A 237 9.78 2.92 -16.16
N ASN A 238 8.58 2.35 -16.22
CA ASN A 238 7.87 2.11 -17.46
C ASN A 238 6.45 2.65 -17.35
N GLU A 239 6.21 3.83 -17.93
CA GLU A 239 4.94 4.54 -17.82
C GLU A 239 3.73 3.69 -18.25
N ARG A 240 3.84 2.95 -19.35
CA ARG A 240 2.77 2.08 -19.85
C ARG A 240 2.45 0.97 -18.86
N ALA A 241 3.49 0.32 -18.31
CA ALA A 241 3.33 -0.75 -17.35
C ALA A 241 2.77 -0.21 -16.01
N ALA A 242 3.30 0.91 -15.51
CA ALA A 242 2.82 1.57 -14.31
C ALA A 242 1.33 1.95 -14.43
N LYS A 243 0.92 2.64 -15.49
CA LYS A 243 -0.48 3.01 -15.72
C LYS A 243 -1.42 1.80 -15.78
N ARG A 244 -0.97 0.68 -16.35
CA ARG A 244 -1.74 -0.57 -16.37
C ARG A 244 -1.86 -1.17 -14.97
N ALA A 245 -0.74 -1.28 -14.26
CA ALA A 245 -0.68 -1.85 -12.93
C ALA A 245 -1.55 -1.08 -11.92
N PHE A 246 -1.50 0.25 -11.90
CA PHE A 246 -2.35 1.05 -11.03
C PHE A 246 -3.84 0.93 -11.36
N ARG A 247 -4.23 0.78 -12.63
CA ARG A 247 -5.62 0.47 -12.99
C ARG A 247 -6.04 -0.91 -12.49
N MET A 248 -5.19 -1.93 -12.66
CA MET A 248 -5.45 -3.28 -12.15
C MET A 248 -5.63 -3.26 -10.64
N MET A 249 -4.79 -2.55 -9.90
CA MET A 249 -4.92 -2.36 -8.46
C MET A 249 -6.29 -1.77 -8.08
N ARG A 250 -6.71 -0.68 -8.74
CA ARG A 250 -8.01 -0.05 -8.45
C ARG A 250 -9.19 -0.99 -8.74
N THR A 251 -9.16 -1.67 -9.89
CA THR A 251 -10.21 -2.65 -10.24
C THR A 251 -10.24 -3.80 -9.25
N PHE A 252 -9.08 -4.32 -8.87
CA PHE A 252 -8.95 -5.40 -7.88
C PHE A 252 -9.54 -4.99 -6.51
N PHE A 253 -9.22 -3.80 -6.01
CA PHE A 253 -9.77 -3.35 -4.74
C PHE A 253 -11.26 -3.01 -4.83
N ALA A 254 -11.74 -2.47 -5.95
CA ALA A 254 -13.18 -2.27 -6.14
C ALA A 254 -13.96 -3.59 -6.03
N GLU A 255 -13.43 -4.68 -6.60
CA GLU A 255 -14.01 -6.02 -6.46
C GLU A 255 -13.85 -6.60 -5.05
N ALA A 256 -12.65 -6.49 -4.46
CA ALA A 256 -12.36 -7.06 -3.16
C ALA A 256 -13.20 -6.42 -2.03
N PHE A 257 -13.40 -5.10 -2.08
CA PHE A 257 -14.21 -4.37 -1.10
C PHE A 257 -15.72 -4.57 -1.30
N ALA A 258 -16.19 -4.74 -2.54
CA ALA A 258 -17.61 -5.06 -2.79
C ALA A 258 -18.02 -6.45 -2.27
N ALA A 259 -17.09 -7.36 -2.12
CA ALA A 259 -17.35 -8.71 -1.58
C ALA A 259 -17.50 -8.72 -0.04
N GLN A 260 -17.29 -7.58 0.63
CA GLN A 260 -17.42 -7.41 2.10
C GLN A 260 -18.75 -6.73 2.49
N ASP A 261 -19.50 -6.18 1.53
CA ASP A 261 -20.84 -5.64 1.71
C ASP A 261 -21.88 -6.78 1.69
#